data_ecefd52239705defdd3f4ca1da66f2ab
#
_entry.id   ecefd52239705defdd3f4ca1da66f2ab
#
_cell.length_a   1.000
_cell.length_b   1.000
_cell.length_c   1.000
_cell.angle_alpha   90.00
_cell.angle_beta   90.00
_cell.angle_gamma   90.00
#
_symmetry.space_group_name_H-M   'P 1'
#
loop_
_entity.id
_entity.type
_entity.pdbx_description
1 polymer ?
#
loop_
_entity_poly.entity_id
_entity_poly.type
_entity_poly.pdbx_seq_one_letter_code
_entity_poly.pdbx_strand_id
1 'polypeptide(L)'
;MTPVTTDESITLFLFSMTKFEDANILYEAGTKAMKPSPYKYGTQLYEMNHLLETAKLQKAFREGTYKPQPGVKFEIKERGHERYITSTETVDKAVSHIVCDEYLTPLLGKYLQYDNSASQTGKGVAFHRKRFEVHLRQYYEKEGTNEGYILFSDFSGYYANILHEVALAQLETYLAKEIADPKELAQVLSVLRETFRSYELDVSRFSDEEIQRMYREKISSTFNLGVPSSALTGEKMLRKGVDIGNQISQNGGIFLPVPVDNYVKIVCGIRHYARYSDDFYIIARTKEQLHQVFSGVRREGAKLG
;
A
#
# COMPACT_ATOMS: atom_id res chain seq x y z
N MET A 1 16.40 -26.94 60.44
CA MET A 1 17.08 -26.52 59.21
C MET A 1 16.17 -26.83 58.05
N THR A 2 15.40 -25.84 57.64
CA THR A 2 14.52 -25.87 56.48
C THR A 2 15.28 -25.32 55.27
N PRO A 3 15.28 -25.98 54.11
CA PRO A 3 15.94 -25.41 52.92
C PRO A 3 15.11 -24.28 52.36
N VAL A 4 15.75 -23.14 52.18
CA VAL A 4 15.24 -21.99 51.45
C VAL A 4 15.27 -22.36 49.95
N THR A 5 14.11 -22.57 49.37
CA THR A 5 13.96 -22.67 47.93
C THR A 5 13.89 -21.27 47.37
N THR A 6 14.97 -20.78 46.81
CA THR A 6 14.97 -19.58 45.95
C THR A 6 14.51 -20.00 44.56
N ASP A 7 13.25 -19.78 44.28
CA ASP A 7 12.72 -19.82 42.92
C ASP A 7 12.93 -18.43 42.26
N GLU A 8 14.13 -18.21 41.76
CA GLU A 8 14.42 -17.11 40.89
C GLU A 8 14.11 -17.53 39.44
N SER A 9 12.85 -17.54 39.07
CA SER A 9 12.46 -17.45 37.68
C SER A 9 12.80 -16.04 37.15
N ILE A 10 14.07 -15.84 36.79
CA ILE A 10 14.50 -14.71 35.98
C ILE A 10 13.82 -14.94 34.64
N THR A 11 12.67 -14.27 34.42
CA THR A 11 12.08 -14.13 33.12
C THR A 11 13.02 -13.22 32.31
N LEU A 12 13.96 -13.85 31.60
CA LEU A 12 14.80 -13.17 30.62
C LEU A 12 13.84 -12.60 29.56
N PHE A 13 13.40 -11.36 29.72
CA PHE A 13 12.88 -10.57 28.62
C PHE A 13 14.03 -10.37 27.66
N LEU A 14 14.24 -11.35 26.77
CA LEU A 14 15.02 -11.13 25.55
C LEU A 14 14.30 -10.02 24.80
N PHE A 15 14.84 -8.80 24.91
CA PHE A 15 14.45 -7.71 24.04
C PHE A 15 14.79 -8.17 22.61
N SER A 16 13.82 -8.78 21.94
CA SER A 16 13.95 -9.15 20.55
C SER A 16 14.21 -7.88 19.76
N MET A 17 15.36 -7.82 19.12
CA MET A 17 15.70 -6.73 18.22
C MET A 17 14.82 -6.87 16.98
N THR A 18 14.00 -5.86 16.71
CA THR A 18 13.14 -5.84 15.52
C THR A 18 13.94 -5.55 14.26
N LYS A 19 13.36 -5.81 13.10
CA LYS A 19 14.00 -5.49 11.81
C LYS A 19 14.29 -3.99 11.64
N PHE A 20 13.48 -3.13 12.22
CA PHE A 20 13.72 -1.67 12.24
C PHE A 20 14.88 -1.25 13.15
N GLU A 21 15.34 -2.12 14.03
CA GLU A 21 16.46 -1.87 14.94
C GLU A 21 17.74 -2.57 14.49
N ASP A 22 17.66 -3.42 13.46
CA ASP A 22 18.81 -4.10 12.87
C ASP A 22 19.56 -3.15 11.93
N ALA A 23 20.78 -2.80 12.30
CA ALA A 23 21.63 -1.88 11.53
C ALA A 23 21.94 -2.43 10.13
N ASN A 24 22.06 -3.75 9.95
CA ASN A 24 22.35 -4.35 8.64
C ASN A 24 21.14 -4.21 7.72
N ILE A 25 19.93 -4.51 8.21
CA ILE A 25 18.69 -4.35 7.45
C ILE A 25 18.49 -2.88 7.05
N LEU A 26 18.69 -1.96 7.97
CA LEU A 26 18.61 -0.52 7.73
C LEU A 26 19.63 -0.07 6.67
N TYR A 27 20.87 -0.54 6.76
CA TYR A 27 21.93 -0.21 5.81
C TYR A 27 21.62 -0.77 4.41
N GLU A 28 21.22 -2.02 4.31
CA GLU A 28 20.82 -2.63 3.03
C GLU A 28 19.62 -1.93 2.38
N ALA A 29 18.64 -1.56 3.18
CA ALA A 29 17.48 -0.79 2.71
C ALA A 29 17.90 0.59 2.17
N GLY A 30 18.83 1.28 2.83
CA GLY A 30 19.43 2.51 2.35
C GLY A 30 20.15 2.31 1.01
N THR A 31 20.92 1.23 0.88
CA THR A 31 21.60 0.86 -0.38
C THR A 31 20.58 0.64 -1.51
N LYS A 32 19.45 -0.02 -1.24
CA LYS A 32 18.36 -0.20 -2.22
C LYS A 32 17.73 1.14 -2.61
N ALA A 33 17.50 2.02 -1.64
CA ALA A 33 16.87 3.33 -1.85
C ALA A 33 17.69 4.27 -2.76
N MET A 34 19.01 4.13 -2.77
CA MET A 34 19.91 4.92 -3.62
C MET A 34 19.93 4.49 -5.08
N LYS A 35 19.73 3.19 -5.38
CA LYS A 35 19.89 2.61 -6.72
C LYS A 35 19.09 3.30 -7.83
N PRO A 36 17.82 3.70 -7.65
CA PRO A 36 17.02 4.24 -8.74
C PRO A 36 17.49 5.62 -9.23
N SER A 37 18.21 6.39 -8.42
CA SER A 37 18.62 7.76 -8.78
C SER A 37 19.93 8.18 -8.10
N PRO A 38 21.06 7.47 -8.38
CA PRO A 38 22.34 7.72 -7.73
C PRO A 38 22.94 9.09 -8.06
N TYR A 39 22.52 9.69 -9.18
CA TYR A 39 22.98 11.00 -9.66
C TYR A 39 22.31 12.20 -8.98
N LYS A 40 21.25 11.98 -8.19
CA LYS A 40 20.56 13.09 -7.50
C LYS A 40 21.37 13.56 -6.30
N TYR A 41 21.47 14.88 -6.12
CA TYR A 41 22.21 15.49 -5.01
C TYR A 41 21.82 14.91 -3.64
N GLY A 42 20.53 14.82 -3.33
CA GLY A 42 20.05 14.24 -2.06
C GLY A 42 20.46 12.78 -1.86
N THR A 43 20.52 11.99 -2.96
CA THR A 43 21.00 10.60 -2.91
C THR A 43 22.51 10.54 -2.64
N GLN A 44 23.29 11.38 -3.31
CA GLN A 44 24.74 11.46 -3.09
C GLN A 44 25.08 11.92 -1.66
N LEU A 45 24.35 12.91 -1.14
CA LEU A 45 24.50 13.35 0.24
C LEU A 45 24.17 12.24 1.24
N TYR A 46 23.10 11.48 0.98
CA TYR A 46 22.76 10.31 1.80
C TYR A 46 23.86 9.24 1.73
N GLU A 47 24.39 8.94 0.54
CA GLU A 47 25.47 7.97 0.33
C GLU A 47 26.73 8.33 1.13
N MET A 48 27.13 9.60 1.08
CA MET A 48 28.28 10.10 1.86
C MET A 48 28.11 9.92 3.37
N ASN A 49 26.87 9.97 3.86
CA ASN A 49 26.54 9.87 5.28
C ASN A 49 25.83 8.54 5.63
N HIS A 50 25.87 7.54 4.78
CA HIS A 50 25.02 6.35 4.87
C HIS A 50 25.07 5.66 6.24
N LEU A 51 26.25 5.42 6.80
CA LEU A 51 26.40 4.85 8.14
C LEU A 51 25.81 5.74 9.24
N LEU A 52 26.00 7.04 9.13
CA LEU A 52 25.44 8.00 10.08
C LEU A 52 23.90 8.04 10.01
N GLU A 53 23.35 8.05 8.81
CA GLU A 53 21.90 8.02 8.60
C GLU A 53 21.30 6.68 9.07
N THR A 54 21.99 5.56 8.87
CA THR A 54 21.62 4.25 9.43
C THR A 54 21.57 4.29 10.96
N ALA A 55 22.58 4.85 11.61
CA ALA A 55 22.62 4.97 13.06
C ALA A 55 21.52 5.91 13.60
N LYS A 56 21.23 7.01 12.91
CA LYS A 56 20.12 7.92 13.25
C LYS A 56 18.76 7.23 13.15
N LEU A 57 18.53 6.48 12.07
CA LEU A 57 17.29 5.70 11.89
C LEU A 57 17.16 4.65 13.00
N GLN A 58 18.20 3.88 13.28
CA GLN A 58 18.18 2.88 14.35
C GLN A 58 17.80 3.51 15.69
N LYS A 59 18.40 4.64 16.02
CA LYS A 59 18.09 5.40 17.24
C LYS A 59 16.62 5.85 17.24
N ALA A 60 16.16 6.44 16.13
CA ALA A 60 14.79 6.93 16.01
C ALA A 60 13.74 5.81 16.19
N PHE A 61 14.00 4.60 15.66
CA PHE A 61 13.12 3.45 15.87
C PHE A 61 13.15 2.92 17.29
N ARG A 62 14.31 2.87 17.95
CA ARG A 62 14.42 2.48 19.36
C ARG A 62 13.70 3.45 20.29
N GLU A 63 13.73 4.73 19.98
CA GLU A 63 13.10 5.81 20.75
C GLU A 63 11.64 6.07 20.34
N GLY A 64 11.13 5.44 19.27
CA GLY A 64 9.79 5.68 18.76
C GLY A 64 9.57 7.10 18.21
N THR A 65 10.64 7.76 17.75
CA THR A 65 10.63 9.15 17.28
C THR A 65 10.65 9.31 15.78
N TYR A 66 10.69 8.20 15.02
CA TYR A 66 10.70 8.28 13.56
C TYR A 66 9.44 8.95 13.02
N LYS A 67 9.64 9.91 12.12
CA LYS A 67 8.59 10.56 11.31
C LYS A 67 9.11 10.78 9.89
N PRO A 68 8.29 10.48 8.86
CA PRO A 68 8.66 10.78 7.48
C PRO A 68 8.89 12.28 7.27
N GLN A 69 9.85 12.61 6.44
CA GLN A 69 10.09 13.99 6.02
C GLN A 69 9.03 14.43 4.99
N PRO A 70 8.70 15.72 4.92
CA PRO A 70 7.83 16.24 3.88
C PRO A 70 8.39 15.94 2.49
N GLY A 71 7.59 15.28 1.65
CA GLY A 71 7.98 14.99 0.27
C GLY A 71 7.84 16.20 -0.64
N VAL A 72 8.61 16.22 -1.73
CA VAL A 72 8.50 17.24 -2.79
C VAL A 72 7.46 16.80 -3.81
N LYS A 73 6.42 17.62 -3.98
CA LYS A 73 5.33 17.35 -4.96
C LYS A 73 5.65 18.04 -6.28
N PHE A 74 5.52 17.31 -7.38
CA PHE A 74 5.70 17.83 -8.72
C PHE A 74 4.76 17.15 -9.72
N GLU A 75 4.50 17.84 -10.82
CA GLU A 75 3.67 17.35 -11.90
C GLU A 75 4.53 16.69 -12.98
N ILE A 76 4.06 15.54 -13.48
CA ILE A 76 4.56 14.92 -14.70
C ILE A 76 3.42 14.80 -15.73
N LYS A 77 3.75 15.01 -17.01
CA LYS A 77 2.84 14.78 -18.13
C LYS A 77 3.24 13.48 -18.84
N GLU A 78 2.40 12.48 -18.73
CA GLU A 78 2.64 11.18 -19.37
C GLU A 78 1.47 10.82 -20.28
N ARG A 79 1.74 10.66 -21.58
CA ARG A 79 0.75 10.29 -22.60
C ARG A 79 -0.53 11.14 -22.57
N GLY A 80 -0.38 12.45 -22.36
CA GLY A 80 -1.49 13.39 -22.30
C GLY A 80 -2.25 13.44 -20.96
N HIS A 81 -1.82 12.68 -19.96
CA HIS A 81 -2.37 12.74 -18.61
C HIS A 81 -1.42 13.45 -17.65
N GLU A 82 -1.94 14.38 -16.89
CA GLU A 82 -1.23 15.02 -15.78
C GLU A 82 -1.27 14.11 -14.55
N ARG A 83 -0.08 13.81 -14.03
CA ARG A 83 0.08 13.02 -12.81
C ARG A 83 0.91 13.80 -11.81
N TYR A 84 0.44 13.83 -10.58
CA TYR A 84 1.16 14.43 -9.47
C TYR A 84 1.88 13.35 -8.69
N ILE A 85 3.18 13.55 -8.51
CA ILE A 85 4.05 12.59 -7.84
C ILE A 85 4.67 13.26 -6.63
N THR A 86 4.73 12.52 -5.53
CA THR A 86 5.46 12.94 -4.35
C THR A 86 6.78 12.19 -4.30
N SER A 87 7.88 12.92 -4.39
CA SER A 87 9.23 12.37 -4.17
C SER A 87 9.58 12.49 -2.70
N THR A 88 9.76 11.37 -2.04
CA THR A 88 10.21 11.29 -0.65
C THR A 88 11.74 11.35 -0.56
N GLU A 89 12.27 11.74 0.57
CA GLU A 89 13.69 11.72 0.86
C GLU A 89 14.27 10.30 0.82
N THR A 90 15.59 10.19 0.61
CA THR A 90 16.23 8.86 0.48
C THR A 90 16.14 8.06 1.77
N VAL A 91 16.17 8.71 2.92
CA VAL A 91 15.98 8.07 4.22
C VAL A 91 14.59 7.42 4.35
N ASP A 92 13.53 8.10 3.89
CA ASP A 92 12.18 7.58 3.94
C ASP A 92 11.93 6.49 2.89
N LYS A 93 12.63 6.54 1.75
CA LYS A 93 12.66 5.43 0.80
C LYS A 93 13.29 4.19 1.41
N ALA A 94 14.36 4.34 2.21
CA ALA A 94 14.96 3.21 2.93
C ALA A 94 13.95 2.57 3.90
N VAL A 95 13.22 3.37 4.67
CA VAL A 95 12.15 2.88 5.55
C VAL A 95 11.02 2.21 4.75
N SER A 96 10.65 2.79 3.61
CA SER A 96 9.65 2.19 2.71
C SER A 96 10.11 0.82 2.19
N HIS A 97 11.41 0.65 1.87
CA HIS A 97 11.99 -0.65 1.51
C HIS A 97 11.85 -1.67 2.65
N ILE A 98 12.15 -1.29 3.89
CA ILE A 98 12.00 -2.21 5.03
C ILE A 98 10.53 -2.66 5.15
N VAL A 99 9.59 -1.71 5.14
CA VAL A 99 8.16 -2.04 5.25
C VAL A 99 7.71 -2.95 4.10
N CYS A 100 8.12 -2.66 2.88
CA CYS A 100 7.67 -3.43 1.72
C CYS A 100 8.37 -4.77 1.58
N ASP A 101 9.70 -4.81 1.74
CA ASP A 101 10.50 -6.00 1.46
C ASP A 101 10.42 -7.03 2.60
N GLU A 102 10.31 -6.56 3.85
CA GLU A 102 10.31 -7.41 5.03
C GLU A 102 8.89 -7.78 5.53
N TYR A 103 7.88 -6.97 5.19
CA TYR A 103 6.51 -7.16 5.70
C TYR A 103 5.46 -7.22 4.60
N LEU A 104 5.21 -6.15 3.84
CA LEU A 104 4.04 -6.12 2.96
C LEU A 104 4.14 -7.18 1.86
N THR A 105 5.27 -7.27 1.16
CA THR A 105 5.44 -8.23 0.06
C THR A 105 5.42 -9.68 0.53
N PRO A 106 6.23 -10.12 1.52
CA PRO A 106 6.26 -11.52 1.93
C PRO A 106 5.03 -11.96 2.72
N LEU A 107 4.47 -11.09 3.57
CA LEU A 107 3.37 -11.47 4.45
C LEU A 107 2.01 -11.33 3.77
N LEU A 108 1.78 -10.25 3.06
CA LEU A 108 0.50 -9.99 2.38
C LEU A 108 0.42 -10.63 0.99
N GLY A 109 1.56 -10.91 0.35
CA GLY A 109 1.61 -11.55 -0.97
C GLY A 109 0.87 -12.87 -1.04
N LYS A 110 0.83 -13.64 0.06
CA LYS A 110 0.10 -14.92 0.15
C LYS A 110 -1.42 -14.79 0.13
N TYR A 111 -1.97 -13.60 0.42
CA TYR A 111 -3.40 -13.33 0.32
C TYR A 111 -3.83 -12.87 -1.07
N LEU A 112 -2.86 -12.55 -1.94
CA LEU A 112 -3.14 -12.15 -3.31
C LEU A 112 -3.51 -13.35 -4.15
N GLN A 113 -4.56 -13.22 -4.95
CA GLN A 113 -4.91 -14.24 -5.95
C GLN A 113 -3.77 -14.43 -6.95
N TYR A 114 -3.56 -15.66 -7.42
CA TYR A 114 -2.51 -15.96 -8.40
C TYR A 114 -2.56 -15.07 -9.64
N ASP A 115 -3.77 -14.74 -10.10
CA ASP A 115 -4.03 -13.91 -11.27
C ASP A 115 -3.94 -12.40 -11.00
N ASN A 116 -3.56 -11.98 -9.77
CA ASN A 116 -3.13 -10.63 -9.51
C ASN A 116 -1.70 -10.45 -10.00
N SER A 117 -1.46 -9.49 -10.87
CA SER A 117 -0.21 -9.39 -11.63
C SER A 117 0.55 -8.07 -11.47
N ALA A 118 0.00 -7.10 -10.76
CA ALA A 118 0.67 -5.82 -10.54
C ALA A 118 1.70 -5.90 -9.41
N SER A 119 2.84 -5.21 -9.58
CA SER A 119 3.90 -5.00 -8.58
C SER A 119 4.35 -6.26 -7.82
N GLN A 120 4.36 -7.40 -8.50
CA GLN A 120 4.86 -8.67 -7.99
C GLN A 120 6.05 -9.13 -8.81
N THR A 121 7.10 -9.62 -8.15
CA THR A 121 8.28 -10.17 -8.83
C THR A 121 7.89 -11.31 -9.76
N GLY A 122 8.40 -11.29 -10.99
CA GLY A 122 8.11 -12.31 -12.01
C GLY A 122 6.75 -12.17 -12.68
N LYS A 123 5.95 -11.16 -12.30
CA LYS A 123 4.67 -10.83 -12.94
C LYS A 123 4.75 -9.46 -13.63
N GLY A 124 3.65 -8.92 -14.08
CA GLY A 124 3.57 -7.64 -14.78
C GLY A 124 2.61 -7.72 -15.96
N VAL A 125 2.64 -6.73 -16.84
CA VAL A 125 1.70 -6.63 -17.98
C VAL A 125 1.77 -7.85 -18.90
N ALA A 126 2.99 -8.37 -19.19
CA ALA A 126 3.15 -9.56 -20.02
C ALA A 126 2.50 -10.81 -19.38
N PHE A 127 2.67 -10.97 -18.06
CA PHE A 127 2.01 -12.03 -17.31
C PHE A 127 0.49 -11.87 -17.35
N HIS A 128 -0.02 -10.66 -17.11
CA HIS A 128 -1.46 -10.37 -17.13
C HIS A 128 -2.09 -10.71 -18.48
N ARG A 129 -1.44 -10.31 -19.60
CA ARG A 129 -1.87 -10.67 -20.96
C ARG A 129 -1.90 -12.17 -21.17
N LYS A 130 -0.83 -12.87 -20.76
CA LYS A 130 -0.78 -14.33 -20.85
C LYS A 130 -1.88 -15.00 -20.04
N ARG A 131 -2.21 -14.49 -18.84
CA ARG A 131 -3.34 -15.00 -18.04
C ARG A 131 -4.67 -14.82 -18.74
N PHE A 132 -4.88 -13.69 -19.40
CA PHE A 132 -6.10 -13.47 -20.20
C PHE A 132 -6.23 -14.52 -21.32
N GLU A 133 -5.17 -14.78 -22.09
CA GLU A 133 -5.15 -15.81 -23.12
C GLU A 133 -5.43 -17.21 -22.57
N VAL A 134 -4.82 -17.53 -21.41
CA VAL A 134 -5.07 -18.81 -20.72
C VAL A 134 -6.53 -18.93 -20.29
N HIS A 135 -7.11 -17.87 -19.75
CA HIS A 135 -8.52 -17.87 -19.32
C HIS A 135 -9.48 -18.02 -20.50
N LEU A 136 -9.21 -17.41 -21.65
CA LEU A 136 -9.99 -17.60 -22.88
C LEU A 136 -9.95 -19.06 -23.34
N ARG A 137 -8.77 -19.67 -23.34
CA ARG A 137 -8.61 -21.09 -23.72
C ARG A 137 -9.35 -22.01 -22.75
N GLN A 138 -9.17 -21.82 -21.43
CA GLN A 138 -9.86 -22.60 -20.41
C GLN A 138 -11.37 -22.42 -20.45
N TYR A 139 -11.84 -21.23 -20.80
CA TYR A 139 -13.25 -20.95 -21.00
C TYR A 139 -13.79 -21.80 -22.17
N TYR A 140 -13.09 -21.77 -23.33
CA TYR A 140 -13.47 -22.56 -24.50
C TYR A 140 -13.46 -24.07 -24.22
N GLU A 141 -12.41 -24.56 -23.56
CA GLU A 141 -12.30 -25.98 -23.17
C GLU A 141 -13.45 -26.43 -22.27
N LYS A 142 -13.90 -25.56 -21.35
CA LYS A 142 -14.98 -25.87 -20.42
C LYS A 142 -16.36 -25.76 -21.05
N GLU A 143 -16.61 -24.70 -21.81
CA GLU A 143 -17.95 -24.36 -22.32
C GLU A 143 -18.22 -24.95 -23.73
N GLY A 144 -17.19 -25.43 -24.43
CA GLY A 144 -17.31 -25.99 -25.79
C GLY A 144 -17.63 -24.94 -26.87
N THR A 145 -17.56 -23.65 -26.53
CA THR A 145 -17.88 -22.53 -27.41
C THR A 145 -17.08 -21.29 -27.03
N ASN A 146 -16.89 -20.39 -27.99
CA ASN A 146 -16.32 -19.06 -27.79
C ASN A 146 -17.39 -17.97 -27.54
N GLU A 147 -18.68 -18.36 -27.50
CA GLU A 147 -19.75 -17.44 -27.12
C GLU A 147 -19.73 -17.18 -25.61
N GLY A 148 -19.71 -15.90 -25.21
CA GLY A 148 -19.66 -15.47 -23.84
C GLY A 148 -19.51 -13.97 -23.71
N TYR A 149 -19.32 -13.50 -22.50
CA TYR A 149 -19.21 -12.08 -22.19
C TYR A 149 -17.95 -11.80 -21.41
N ILE A 150 -17.29 -10.71 -21.76
CA ILE A 150 -16.09 -10.22 -21.06
C ILE A 150 -16.39 -8.82 -20.56
N LEU A 151 -16.20 -8.59 -19.28
CA LEU A 151 -16.17 -7.28 -18.67
C LEU A 151 -14.73 -6.86 -18.44
N PHE A 152 -14.34 -5.70 -18.95
CA PHE A 152 -13.17 -4.96 -18.52
C PHE A 152 -13.64 -3.77 -17.70
N SER A 153 -13.06 -3.56 -16.54
CA SER A 153 -13.41 -2.47 -15.64
C SER A 153 -12.23 -2.08 -14.78
N ASP A 154 -12.31 -0.89 -14.19
CA ASP A 154 -11.31 -0.32 -13.29
C ASP A 154 -11.97 0.27 -12.03
N PHE A 155 -11.17 0.51 -11.00
CA PHE A 155 -11.57 1.30 -9.84
C PHE A 155 -11.28 2.78 -10.14
N SER A 156 -12.31 3.54 -10.47
CA SER A 156 -12.17 4.95 -10.91
C SER A 156 -11.47 5.81 -9.87
N GLY A 157 -10.38 6.48 -10.31
CA GLY A 157 -9.60 7.34 -9.44
C GLY A 157 -9.01 6.64 -8.22
N TYR A 158 -8.62 5.37 -8.37
CA TYR A 158 -8.29 4.44 -7.31
C TYR A 158 -7.46 5.04 -6.17
N TYR A 159 -6.22 5.46 -6.46
CA TYR A 159 -5.32 6.02 -5.45
C TYR A 159 -5.85 7.29 -4.77
N ALA A 160 -6.58 8.13 -5.50
CA ALA A 160 -7.17 9.36 -4.97
C ALA A 160 -8.40 9.11 -4.08
N ASN A 161 -8.98 7.92 -4.13
CA ASN A 161 -10.19 7.56 -3.38
C ASN A 161 -9.93 6.62 -2.19
N ILE A 162 -8.70 6.13 -2.00
CA ILE A 162 -8.38 5.26 -0.86
C ILE A 162 -8.63 6.01 0.45
N LEU A 163 -9.53 5.47 1.27
CA LEU A 163 -9.77 5.97 2.63
C LEU A 163 -8.69 5.45 3.57
N HIS A 164 -7.98 6.36 4.25
CA HIS A 164 -6.84 6.00 5.11
C HIS A 164 -7.24 5.04 6.23
N GLU A 165 -8.36 5.28 6.88
CA GLU A 165 -8.85 4.45 7.99
C GLU A 165 -9.15 3.02 7.54
N VAL A 166 -9.80 2.87 6.38
CA VAL A 166 -10.13 1.55 5.82
C VAL A 166 -8.86 0.79 5.43
N ALA A 167 -7.94 1.46 4.74
CA ALA A 167 -6.69 0.84 4.32
C ALA A 167 -5.82 0.41 5.50
N LEU A 168 -5.67 1.28 6.50
CA LEU A 168 -4.91 0.99 7.72
C LEU A 168 -5.54 -0.14 8.54
N ALA A 169 -6.87 -0.14 8.72
CA ALA A 169 -7.57 -1.20 9.45
C ALA A 169 -7.43 -2.56 8.75
N GLN A 170 -7.49 -2.59 7.42
CA GLN A 170 -7.27 -3.81 6.66
C GLN A 170 -5.82 -4.30 6.78
N LEU A 171 -4.83 -3.43 6.60
CA LEU A 171 -3.41 -3.77 6.75
C LEU A 171 -3.14 -4.30 8.17
N GLU A 172 -3.63 -3.61 9.21
CA GLU A 172 -3.49 -4.04 10.60
C GLU A 172 -4.09 -5.44 10.82
N THR A 173 -5.31 -5.68 10.31
CA THR A 173 -6.00 -6.96 10.45
C THR A 173 -5.19 -8.14 9.88
N TYR A 174 -4.53 -7.95 8.74
CA TYR A 174 -3.74 -9.00 8.11
C TYR A 174 -2.33 -9.10 8.71
N LEU A 175 -1.68 -7.98 8.99
CA LEU A 175 -0.33 -7.98 9.60
C LEU A 175 -0.34 -8.59 11.00
N ALA A 176 -1.38 -8.33 11.80
CA ALA A 176 -1.53 -8.92 13.13
C ALA A 176 -1.67 -10.44 13.12
N LYS A 177 -2.08 -11.05 12.01
CA LYS A 177 -2.10 -12.52 11.85
C LYS A 177 -0.72 -13.11 11.55
N GLU A 178 0.19 -12.29 11.05
CA GLU A 178 1.45 -12.72 10.48
C GLU A 178 2.66 -12.37 11.35
N ILE A 179 2.57 -11.28 12.11
CA ILE A 179 3.66 -10.78 12.96
C ILE A 179 3.32 -11.15 14.40
N ALA A 180 4.08 -12.11 14.94
CA ALA A 180 3.86 -12.61 16.29
C ALA A 180 4.44 -11.67 17.37
N ASP A 181 5.51 -10.93 17.08
CA ASP A 181 6.12 -9.99 18.03
C ASP A 181 5.30 -8.69 18.10
N PRO A 182 4.68 -8.35 19.24
CA PRO A 182 3.86 -7.15 19.39
C PRO A 182 4.66 -5.86 19.20
N LYS A 183 5.94 -5.82 19.55
CA LYS A 183 6.81 -4.67 19.38
C LYS A 183 7.05 -4.41 17.89
N GLU A 184 7.37 -5.44 17.14
CA GLU A 184 7.60 -5.38 15.70
C GLU A 184 6.32 -4.96 14.97
N LEU A 185 5.17 -5.55 15.32
CA LEU A 185 3.87 -5.15 14.77
C LEU A 185 3.57 -3.66 15.05
N ALA A 186 3.78 -3.21 16.29
CA ALA A 186 3.56 -1.81 16.66
C ALA A 186 4.45 -0.85 15.85
N GLN A 187 5.70 -1.20 15.60
CA GLN A 187 6.61 -0.39 14.78
C GLN A 187 6.17 -0.34 13.32
N VAL A 188 5.80 -1.47 12.70
CA VAL A 188 5.27 -1.51 11.32
C VAL A 188 4.03 -0.62 11.21
N LEU A 189 3.07 -0.78 12.12
CA LEU A 189 1.83 -0.01 12.12
C LEU A 189 2.10 1.49 12.37
N SER A 190 3.07 1.84 13.22
CA SER A 190 3.48 3.23 13.42
C SER A 190 4.00 3.85 12.13
N VAL A 191 4.90 3.15 11.41
CA VAL A 191 5.42 3.64 10.12
C VAL A 191 4.29 3.80 9.10
N LEU A 192 3.39 2.82 9.00
CA LEU A 192 2.24 2.90 8.09
C LEU A 192 1.35 4.11 8.42
N ARG A 193 1.01 4.31 9.70
CA ARG A 193 0.17 5.46 10.14
C ARG A 193 0.85 6.79 9.84
N GLU A 194 2.15 6.94 10.14
CA GLU A 194 2.89 8.17 9.84
C GLU A 194 3.00 8.40 8.32
N THR A 195 3.18 7.34 7.53
CA THR A 195 3.18 7.44 6.06
C THR A 195 1.82 7.92 5.54
N PHE A 196 0.71 7.32 6.00
CA PHE A 196 -0.62 7.76 5.61
C PHE A 196 -0.93 9.19 6.10
N ARG A 197 -0.44 9.57 7.29
CA ARG A 197 -0.56 10.95 7.79
C ARG A 197 0.13 11.95 6.85
N SER A 198 1.25 11.59 6.23
CA SER A 198 1.94 12.46 5.26
C SER A 198 1.13 12.72 3.97
N TYR A 199 0.10 11.91 3.70
CA TYR A 199 -0.81 12.07 2.57
C TYR A 199 -2.05 12.89 2.90
N GLU A 200 -2.33 13.17 4.18
CA GLU A 200 -3.48 13.96 4.59
C GLU A 200 -3.44 15.37 3.95
N LEU A 201 -4.61 15.86 3.55
CA LEU A 201 -4.75 17.18 2.97
C LEU A 201 -5.40 18.12 3.97
N ASP A 202 -4.78 19.27 4.21
CA ASP A 202 -5.36 20.31 5.04
C ASP A 202 -6.60 20.92 4.34
N VAL A 203 -7.74 20.82 4.99
CA VAL A 203 -9.03 21.31 4.53
C VAL A 203 -9.65 22.30 5.52
N SER A 204 -8.84 22.91 6.40
CA SER A 204 -9.28 23.80 7.48
C SER A 204 -10.12 24.99 6.99
N ARG A 205 -9.91 25.42 5.74
CA ARG A 205 -10.63 26.53 5.09
C ARG A 205 -12.04 26.21 4.61
N PHE A 206 -12.46 24.93 4.68
CA PHE A 206 -13.75 24.48 4.17
C PHE A 206 -14.75 24.20 5.29
N SER A 207 -16.04 24.33 4.99
CA SER A 207 -17.11 23.92 5.87
C SER A 207 -17.19 22.39 6.00
N ASP A 208 -17.85 21.90 7.05
CA ASP A 208 -17.99 20.47 7.26
C ASP A 208 -18.80 19.80 6.14
N GLU A 209 -19.79 20.52 5.57
CA GLU A 209 -20.57 20.03 4.41
C GLU A 209 -19.70 19.89 3.15
N GLU A 210 -18.79 20.83 2.90
CA GLU A 210 -17.84 20.76 1.79
C GLU A 210 -16.85 19.60 2.00
N ILE A 211 -16.35 19.41 3.21
CA ILE A 211 -15.46 18.28 3.55
C ILE A 211 -16.18 16.96 3.34
N GLN A 212 -17.45 16.83 3.73
CA GLN A 212 -18.24 15.62 3.47
C GLN A 212 -18.42 15.33 1.97
N ARG A 213 -18.55 16.36 1.13
CA ARG A 213 -18.54 16.18 -0.33
C ARG A 213 -17.19 15.69 -0.84
N MET A 214 -16.08 16.23 -0.32
CA MET A 214 -14.73 15.84 -0.71
C MET A 214 -14.46 14.34 -0.48
N TYR A 215 -15.06 13.73 0.53
CA TYR A 215 -14.97 12.29 0.71
C TYR A 215 -15.63 11.49 -0.42
N ARG A 216 -16.54 12.07 -1.20
CA ARG A 216 -17.23 11.44 -2.33
C ARG A 216 -16.62 11.80 -3.69
N GLU A 217 -15.78 12.81 -3.73
CA GLU A 217 -15.18 13.35 -4.96
C GLU A 217 -13.70 12.99 -5.04
N LYS A 218 -13.17 12.93 -6.27
CA LYS A 218 -11.74 12.77 -6.51
C LYS A 218 -11.02 14.08 -6.19
N ILE A 219 -10.13 14.07 -5.20
CA ILE A 219 -9.32 15.22 -4.82
C ILE A 219 -7.87 15.01 -5.32
N SER A 220 -7.32 16.04 -5.94
CA SER A 220 -5.92 16.05 -6.37
C SER A 220 -4.99 16.23 -5.18
N SER A 221 -3.85 15.55 -5.17
CA SER A 221 -2.80 15.74 -4.16
C SER A 221 -2.19 17.16 -4.19
N THR A 222 -2.41 17.92 -5.26
CA THR A 222 -1.99 19.33 -5.39
C THR A 222 -3.07 20.32 -5.00
N PHE A 223 -4.15 19.85 -4.43
CA PHE A 223 -5.32 20.63 -4.03
C PHE A 223 -4.98 21.92 -3.25
N ASN A 224 -3.92 21.89 -2.43
CA ASN A 224 -3.44 23.02 -1.66
C ASN A 224 -2.28 23.79 -2.34
N LEU A 225 -1.93 23.47 -3.58
CA LEU A 225 -0.87 24.19 -4.28
C LEU A 225 -1.27 25.65 -4.49
N GLY A 226 -0.38 26.57 -4.08
CA GLY A 226 -0.63 28.02 -4.20
C GLY A 226 -1.54 28.60 -3.11
N VAL A 227 -2.03 27.78 -2.17
CA VAL A 227 -2.80 28.28 -1.02
C VAL A 227 -1.84 28.90 0.01
N PRO A 228 -2.12 30.12 0.50
CA PRO A 228 -1.30 30.74 1.55
C PRO A 228 -1.23 29.86 2.82
N SER A 229 -0.06 29.78 3.44
CA SER A 229 0.15 29.01 4.67
C SER A 229 -0.78 29.42 5.83
N SER A 230 -1.19 30.68 5.86
CA SER A 230 -2.14 31.18 6.85
C SER A 230 -3.56 30.58 6.75
N ALA A 231 -3.91 30.01 5.59
CA ALA A 231 -5.18 29.31 5.37
C ALA A 231 -5.08 27.79 5.60
N LEU A 232 -3.88 27.28 5.86
CA LEU A 232 -3.59 25.87 6.13
C LEU A 232 -3.21 25.71 7.60
N THR A 233 -4.21 25.74 8.48
CA THR A 233 -4.00 25.75 9.95
C THR A 233 -3.78 24.37 10.55
N GLY A 234 -4.05 23.30 9.79
CA GLY A 234 -3.96 21.91 10.27
C GLY A 234 -5.11 21.48 11.19
N GLU A 235 -6.14 22.32 11.37
CA GLU A 235 -7.27 22.03 12.27
C GLU A 235 -8.18 20.94 11.72
N LYS A 236 -8.32 20.89 10.39
CA LYS A 236 -9.15 19.89 9.71
C LYS A 236 -8.33 19.20 8.60
N MET A 237 -8.23 17.87 8.70
CA MET A 237 -7.46 17.05 7.75
C MET A 237 -8.37 16.08 7.00
N LEU A 238 -8.26 16.04 5.67
CA LEU A 238 -8.92 15.06 4.84
C LEU A 238 -8.04 13.80 4.76
N ARG A 239 -8.54 12.68 5.27
CA ARG A 239 -7.86 11.38 5.35
C ARG A 239 -8.23 10.48 4.18
N LYS A 240 -7.96 10.97 2.98
CA LYS A 240 -8.32 10.32 1.74
C LYS A 240 -7.27 10.56 0.69
N GLY A 241 -7.03 9.53 -0.13
CA GLY A 241 -6.04 9.54 -1.19
C GLY A 241 -4.65 9.17 -0.69
N VAL A 242 -3.91 8.49 -1.54
CA VAL A 242 -2.50 8.17 -1.31
C VAL A 242 -1.67 8.65 -2.49
N ASP A 243 -0.45 9.07 -2.21
CA ASP A 243 0.45 9.61 -3.22
C ASP A 243 0.99 8.49 -4.14
N ILE A 244 1.07 8.81 -5.43
CA ILE A 244 1.71 7.96 -6.43
C ILE A 244 3.23 8.16 -6.35
N GLY A 245 4.00 7.06 -6.37
CA GLY A 245 5.46 7.10 -6.35
C GLY A 245 6.10 6.58 -5.07
N ASN A 246 5.32 6.28 -4.04
CA ASN A 246 5.78 5.61 -2.82
C ASN A 246 5.53 4.10 -2.93
N GLN A 247 6.51 3.29 -2.54
CA GLN A 247 6.43 1.83 -2.59
C GLN A 247 5.34 1.28 -1.63
N ILE A 248 5.16 1.91 -0.47
CA ILE A 248 4.10 1.55 0.50
C ILE A 248 2.72 1.75 -0.13
N SER A 249 2.49 2.88 -0.82
CA SER A 249 1.22 3.15 -1.50
C SER A 249 0.93 2.11 -2.59
N GLN A 250 1.94 1.70 -3.36
CA GLN A 250 1.78 0.68 -4.40
C GLN A 250 1.43 -0.67 -3.80
N ASN A 251 2.17 -1.14 -2.79
CA ASN A 251 1.92 -2.44 -2.16
C ASN A 251 0.59 -2.46 -1.40
N GLY A 252 0.29 -1.41 -0.64
CA GLY A 252 -0.99 -1.25 0.04
C GLY A 252 -2.15 -1.21 -0.96
N GLY A 253 -1.99 -0.46 -2.06
CA GLY A 253 -2.99 -0.37 -3.12
C GLY A 253 -3.27 -1.70 -3.82
N ILE A 254 -2.26 -2.56 -4.03
CA ILE A 254 -2.50 -3.90 -4.60
C ILE A 254 -3.26 -4.79 -3.63
N PHE A 255 -2.99 -4.64 -2.35
CA PHE A 255 -3.58 -5.47 -1.31
C PHE A 255 -5.00 -5.05 -0.94
N LEU A 256 -5.33 -3.77 -0.99
CA LEU A 256 -6.63 -3.24 -0.58
C LEU A 256 -7.83 -3.93 -1.28
N PRO A 257 -7.85 -4.24 -2.60
CA PRO A 257 -8.96 -4.92 -3.26
C PRO A 257 -9.03 -6.45 -3.05
N VAL A 258 -8.19 -7.05 -2.20
CA VAL A 258 -8.24 -8.51 -1.90
C VAL A 258 -9.64 -9.00 -1.51
N PRO A 259 -10.44 -8.28 -0.71
CA PRO A 259 -11.82 -8.68 -0.43
C PRO A 259 -12.69 -8.80 -1.69
N VAL A 260 -12.49 -7.90 -2.68
CA VAL A 260 -13.19 -7.96 -3.98
C VAL A 260 -12.70 -9.16 -4.79
N ASP A 261 -11.39 -9.41 -4.84
CA ASP A 261 -10.82 -10.59 -5.51
C ASP A 261 -11.42 -11.88 -4.93
N ASN A 262 -11.51 -11.98 -3.61
CA ASN A 262 -12.08 -13.13 -2.91
C ASN A 262 -13.59 -13.27 -3.17
N TYR A 263 -14.32 -12.16 -3.21
CA TYR A 263 -15.73 -12.19 -3.58
C TYR A 263 -15.92 -12.78 -4.98
N VAL A 264 -15.19 -12.31 -5.97
CA VAL A 264 -15.31 -12.79 -7.36
C VAL A 264 -14.88 -14.25 -7.48
N LYS A 265 -13.70 -14.61 -6.96
CA LYS A 265 -13.11 -15.95 -7.11
C LYS A 265 -13.76 -17.01 -6.23
N ILE A 266 -14.03 -16.68 -4.97
CA ILE A 266 -14.47 -17.65 -3.96
C ILE A 266 -15.98 -17.64 -3.82
N VAL A 267 -16.58 -16.47 -3.59
CA VAL A 267 -18.04 -16.39 -3.35
C VAL A 267 -18.83 -16.60 -4.64
N CYS A 268 -18.43 -15.94 -5.75
CA CYS A 268 -19.11 -16.10 -7.03
C CYS A 268 -18.60 -17.29 -7.84
N GLY A 269 -17.49 -17.93 -7.47
CA GLY A 269 -16.91 -19.07 -8.18
C GLY A 269 -16.37 -18.74 -9.59
N ILE A 270 -16.12 -17.47 -9.88
CA ILE A 270 -15.61 -17.04 -11.20
C ILE A 270 -14.13 -17.39 -11.33
N ARG A 271 -13.82 -18.39 -12.13
CA ARG A 271 -12.44 -18.82 -12.37
C ARG A 271 -11.67 -17.86 -13.28
N HIS A 272 -12.33 -17.33 -14.31
CA HIS A 272 -11.74 -16.50 -15.36
C HIS A 272 -11.81 -15.00 -14.98
N TYR A 273 -11.08 -14.65 -13.93
CA TYR A 273 -10.92 -13.32 -13.37
C TYR A 273 -9.45 -13.06 -13.13
N ALA A 274 -8.98 -11.88 -13.50
CA ALA A 274 -7.66 -11.40 -13.12
C ALA A 274 -7.67 -9.88 -12.90
N ARG A 275 -6.74 -9.41 -12.08
CA ARG A 275 -6.59 -7.99 -11.76
C ARG A 275 -5.14 -7.53 -11.96
N TYR A 276 -4.98 -6.33 -12.49
CA TYR A 276 -3.73 -5.59 -12.58
C TYR A 276 -3.89 -4.22 -11.92
N SER A 277 -3.45 -4.08 -10.67
CA SER A 277 -3.70 -2.89 -9.84
C SER A 277 -5.19 -2.62 -9.67
N ASP A 278 -5.69 -1.58 -10.28
CA ASP A 278 -7.09 -1.15 -10.34
C ASP A 278 -7.87 -1.76 -11.52
N ASP A 279 -7.19 -2.14 -12.60
CA ASP A 279 -7.79 -2.78 -13.75
C ASP A 279 -8.11 -4.25 -13.50
N PHE A 280 -9.28 -4.72 -13.94
CA PHE A 280 -9.64 -6.14 -13.88
C PHE A 280 -10.52 -6.57 -15.04
N TYR A 281 -10.55 -7.88 -15.29
CA TYR A 281 -11.52 -8.46 -16.19
C TYR A 281 -12.24 -9.66 -15.57
N ILE A 282 -13.47 -9.89 -16.05
CA ILE A 282 -14.31 -11.04 -15.69
C ILE A 282 -14.80 -11.66 -16.99
N ILE A 283 -14.69 -12.99 -17.13
CA ILE A 283 -15.29 -13.74 -18.25
C ILE A 283 -16.42 -14.59 -17.68
N ALA A 284 -17.61 -14.46 -18.27
CA ALA A 284 -18.81 -15.16 -17.84
C ALA A 284 -19.60 -15.73 -19.03
N ARG A 285 -20.39 -16.77 -18.78
CA ARG A 285 -21.20 -17.43 -19.81
C ARG A 285 -22.36 -16.54 -20.28
N THR A 286 -23.00 -15.84 -19.36
CA THR A 286 -24.17 -15.00 -19.67
C THR A 286 -23.97 -13.56 -19.17
N LYS A 287 -24.68 -12.64 -19.79
CA LYS A 287 -24.68 -11.24 -19.41
C LYS A 287 -25.26 -11.03 -18.02
N GLU A 288 -26.28 -11.80 -17.67
CA GLU A 288 -26.95 -11.77 -16.37
C GLU A 288 -26.00 -12.16 -15.25
N GLN A 289 -25.22 -13.25 -15.44
CA GLN A 289 -24.17 -13.66 -14.51
C GLN A 289 -23.15 -12.54 -14.30
N LEU A 290 -22.73 -11.90 -15.39
CA LEU A 290 -21.74 -10.80 -15.33
C LEU A 290 -22.29 -9.60 -14.58
N HIS A 291 -23.54 -9.20 -14.81
CA HIS A 291 -24.21 -8.13 -14.09
C HIS A 291 -24.36 -8.44 -12.60
N GLN A 292 -24.71 -9.65 -12.24
CA GLN A 292 -24.84 -10.08 -10.85
C GLN A 292 -23.50 -10.00 -10.13
N VAL A 293 -22.43 -10.55 -10.72
CA VAL A 293 -21.07 -10.48 -10.15
C VAL A 293 -20.61 -9.04 -10.02
N PHE A 294 -20.78 -8.22 -11.06
CA PHE A 294 -20.35 -6.83 -11.05
C PHE A 294 -21.11 -5.97 -10.02
N SER A 295 -22.41 -6.24 -9.83
CA SER A 295 -23.17 -5.58 -8.75
C SER A 295 -22.59 -5.88 -7.36
N GLY A 296 -22.12 -7.11 -7.16
CA GLY A 296 -21.41 -7.48 -5.93
C GLY A 296 -20.02 -6.84 -5.84
N VAL A 297 -19.27 -6.79 -6.94
CA VAL A 297 -17.97 -6.07 -7.00
C VAL A 297 -18.14 -4.62 -6.56
N ARG A 298 -19.17 -3.93 -7.07
CA ARG A 298 -19.48 -2.55 -6.67
C ARG A 298 -19.80 -2.43 -5.18
N ARG A 299 -20.57 -3.38 -4.63
CA ARG A 299 -20.89 -3.40 -3.20
C ARG A 299 -19.67 -3.65 -2.34
N GLU A 300 -18.82 -4.61 -2.70
CA GLU A 300 -17.59 -4.90 -1.95
C GLU A 300 -16.58 -3.77 -2.10
N GLY A 301 -16.45 -3.18 -3.31
CA GLY A 301 -15.62 -2.01 -3.56
C GLY A 301 -16.04 -0.79 -2.73
N ALA A 302 -17.35 -0.54 -2.61
CA ALA A 302 -17.87 0.57 -1.81
C ALA A 302 -17.55 0.47 -0.30
N LYS A 303 -17.16 -0.71 0.20
CA LYS A 303 -16.69 -0.88 1.59
C LYS A 303 -15.23 -0.43 1.76
N LEU A 304 -14.51 -0.30 0.66
CA LEU A 304 -13.09 0.07 0.64
C LEU A 304 -12.89 1.59 0.45
N GLY A 305 -13.94 2.33 0.12
CA GLY A 305 -13.94 3.78 -0.06
C GLY A 305 -14.46 4.24 -1.41
#